data_431e868d0b3fc15bd2a885383e2f2039
#
_entry.id   431e868d0b3fc15bd2a885383e2f2039
#
_cell.length_a   1.000
_cell.length_b   1.000
_cell.length_c   1.000
_cell.angle_alpha   90.00
_cell.angle_beta   90.00
_cell.angle_gamma   90.00
#
_symmetry.space_group_name_H-M   'P 1'
#
loop_
_entity.id
_entity.type
_entity.pdbx_description
1 polymer ?
#
loop_
_entity_poly.entity_id
_entity_poly.type
_entity_poly.pdbx_seq_one_letter_code
_entity_poly.pdbx_strand_id
1 'polypeptide(L)'
;MTNNVGLLKNNNRAGHKHGSHIAIRILSCLLFLFMAVQANAADAKQYTVGDVPNVRLTDARQYVSDPTDILSPIARDSINAILGRLEKSTGIETAVVMLPSIGEADIFDFAHELFRTWGIGKKKSDNGLLILFVMDQRKVRFTTGYGIEGTMTDAMSKRIQMQQMIPHFKQGDWNGGMVDGVRAAAKVLDGSMEPENTDDEDDGLLGVIVALGTMIAITLLCIYLMGVQQRCPKCHKKGALQKVNSQILRLSTGKNGRGGRRIRRTTYICKHCGHMVTKDEDIDDSGNAMTNAAILGTMLGSGRRGGSFGGGGSFGGNFGGSFGGGSTGGGGATSGW
;
A
#
# COMPACT_ATOMS: atom_id res chain seq x y z
N MET A 1 11.69 -65.65 66.71
CA MET A 1 12.08 -64.24 66.76
C MET A 1 13.04 -63.97 65.61
N THR A 2 12.60 -63.63 64.47
CA THR A 2 13.44 -63.26 63.34
C THR A 2 12.65 -62.33 62.44
N ASN A 3 13.11 -61.11 62.33
CA ASN A 3 12.55 -60.00 61.53
C ASN A 3 12.83 -60.22 60.05
N ASN A 4 11.82 -60.21 59.20
CA ASN A 4 11.97 -60.06 57.76
C ASN A 4 11.56 -58.63 57.33
N VAL A 5 12.59 -57.88 56.94
CA VAL A 5 12.40 -56.58 56.27
C VAL A 5 12.39 -56.80 54.78
N GLY A 6 11.24 -56.58 54.13
CA GLY A 6 11.07 -56.69 52.68
C GLY A 6 11.65 -55.51 51.92
N LEU A 7 12.49 -55.78 50.96
CA LEU A 7 13.02 -54.85 49.95
C LEU A 7 11.93 -54.48 48.93
N LEU A 8 11.48 -53.27 48.91
CA LEU A 8 10.69 -52.71 47.82
C LEU A 8 11.62 -52.28 46.68
N LYS A 9 11.63 -53.04 45.61
CA LYS A 9 12.41 -52.79 44.39
C LYS A 9 11.69 -51.74 43.52
N ASN A 10 12.32 -50.59 43.43
CA ASN A 10 11.82 -49.48 42.63
C ASN A 10 12.00 -49.71 41.09
N ASN A 11 10.93 -50.00 40.38
CA ASN A 11 10.93 -50.33 38.95
C ASN A 11 10.39 -49.17 38.09
N ASN A 12 10.94 -47.95 38.23
CA ASN A 12 10.50 -46.80 37.43
C ASN A 12 11.66 -46.15 36.63
N ARG A 13 12.35 -46.92 35.77
CA ARG A 13 13.38 -46.34 34.86
C ARG A 13 13.37 -46.80 33.41
N ALA A 14 12.32 -47.43 32.93
CA ALA A 14 12.30 -47.94 31.54
C ALA A 14 11.39 -47.16 30.56
N GLY A 15 10.57 -46.23 31.01
CA GLY A 15 9.58 -45.52 30.13
C GLY A 15 10.07 -44.25 29.42
N HIS A 16 11.21 -43.66 29.83
CA HIS A 16 11.56 -42.28 29.37
C HIS A 16 12.51 -42.24 28.14
N LYS A 17 13.08 -43.35 27.70
CA LYS A 17 13.99 -43.33 26.55
C LYS A 17 13.31 -43.53 25.18
N HIS A 18 12.11 -44.09 25.14
CA HIS A 18 11.40 -44.36 23.86
C HIS A 18 10.69 -43.13 23.29
N GLY A 19 10.20 -42.22 24.15
CA GLY A 19 9.54 -41.00 23.71
C GLY A 19 10.48 -39.97 23.04
N SER A 20 11.73 -39.91 23.45
CA SER A 20 12.69 -38.95 22.92
C SER A 20 13.11 -39.27 21.48
N HIS A 21 13.26 -40.55 21.11
CA HIS A 21 13.61 -40.94 19.75
C HIS A 21 12.45 -40.75 18.74
N ILE A 22 11.20 -40.87 19.20
CA ILE A 22 10.02 -40.61 18.36
C ILE A 22 9.91 -39.12 18.10
N ALA A 23 10.06 -38.27 19.12
CA ALA A 23 10.03 -36.80 18.97
C ALA A 23 11.13 -36.30 18.04
N ILE A 24 12.35 -36.84 18.15
CA ILE A 24 13.49 -36.47 17.27
C ILE A 24 13.22 -36.90 15.81
N ARG A 25 12.62 -38.08 15.58
CA ARG A 25 12.26 -38.54 14.23
C ARG A 25 11.16 -37.69 13.61
N ILE A 26 10.12 -37.29 14.38
CA ILE A 26 9.05 -36.39 13.92
C ILE A 26 9.63 -35.02 13.59
N LEU A 27 10.50 -34.48 14.44
CA LEU A 27 11.13 -33.16 14.20
C LEU A 27 12.03 -33.23 12.94
N SER A 28 12.80 -34.33 12.75
CA SER A 28 13.59 -34.53 11.55
C SER A 28 12.76 -34.66 10.28
N CYS A 29 11.63 -35.37 10.33
CA CYS A 29 10.68 -35.46 9.20
C CYS A 29 10.05 -34.09 8.88
N LEU A 30 9.66 -33.30 9.88
CA LEU A 30 9.13 -31.96 9.70
C LEU A 30 10.19 -31.00 9.11
N LEU A 31 11.44 -31.13 9.56
CA LEU A 31 12.54 -30.33 9.01
C LEU A 31 12.85 -30.72 7.55
N PHE A 32 12.79 -32.01 7.23
CA PHE A 32 12.94 -32.49 5.86
C PHE A 32 11.79 -32.08 4.96
N LEU A 33 10.55 -32.10 5.47
CA LEU A 33 9.37 -31.61 4.75
C LEU A 33 9.47 -30.10 4.51
N PHE A 34 9.97 -29.33 5.50
CA PHE A 34 10.17 -27.89 5.38
C PHE A 34 11.26 -27.56 4.35
N MET A 35 12.37 -28.33 4.32
CA MET A 35 13.41 -28.18 3.29
C MET A 35 12.93 -28.59 1.89
N ALA A 36 12.06 -29.60 1.77
CA ALA A 36 11.52 -30.04 0.48
C ALA A 36 10.56 -29.00 -0.13
N VAL A 37 9.87 -28.20 0.69
CA VAL A 37 9.00 -27.11 0.22
C VAL A 37 9.79 -25.91 -0.33
N GLN A 38 11.04 -25.72 0.10
CA GLN A 38 11.91 -24.63 -0.39
C GLN A 38 12.59 -24.94 -1.74
N ALA A 39 12.60 -26.21 -2.17
CA ALA A 39 13.35 -26.62 -3.37
C ALA A 39 12.63 -26.36 -4.72
N ASN A 40 11.41 -25.81 -4.71
CA ASN A 40 10.62 -25.55 -5.93
C ASN A 40 10.46 -24.08 -6.29
N ALA A 41 11.29 -23.17 -5.79
CA ALA A 41 11.47 -21.88 -6.41
C ALA A 41 12.28 -22.10 -7.70
N ALA A 42 11.63 -22.56 -8.78
CA ALA A 42 12.22 -22.52 -10.10
C ALA A 42 12.64 -21.08 -10.35
N ASP A 43 13.94 -20.85 -10.56
CA ASP A 43 14.50 -19.54 -10.89
C ASP A 43 13.80 -19.05 -12.16
N ALA A 44 12.82 -18.16 -12.03
CA ALA A 44 12.10 -17.61 -13.18
C ALA A 44 13.15 -16.91 -14.05
N LYS A 45 13.16 -17.22 -15.34
CA LYS A 45 14.08 -16.59 -16.28
C LYS A 45 13.96 -15.07 -16.15
N GLN A 46 15.06 -14.44 -15.77
CA GLN A 46 15.16 -12.98 -15.71
C GLN A 46 15.42 -12.43 -17.11
N TYR A 47 14.72 -11.34 -17.44
CA TYR A 47 14.85 -10.66 -18.72
C TYR A 47 15.55 -9.31 -18.55
N THR A 48 16.54 -9.05 -19.39
CA THR A 48 17.06 -7.70 -19.60
C THR A 48 16.31 -7.05 -20.77
N VAL A 49 16.42 -5.73 -20.95
CA VAL A 49 15.77 -5.02 -22.06
C VAL A 49 16.14 -5.61 -23.42
N GLY A 50 17.39 -6.05 -23.56
CA GLY A 50 17.89 -6.68 -24.81
C GLY A 50 17.34 -8.08 -25.07
N ASP A 51 16.88 -8.80 -24.03
CA ASP A 51 16.36 -10.17 -24.14
C ASP A 51 14.86 -10.20 -24.51
N VAL A 52 14.15 -9.05 -24.40
CA VAL A 52 12.72 -8.99 -24.69
C VAL A 52 12.51 -9.03 -26.21
N PRO A 53 11.80 -10.03 -26.75
CA PRO A 53 11.59 -10.14 -28.19
C PRO A 53 10.64 -9.04 -28.68
N ASN A 54 11.11 -8.21 -29.62
CA ASN A 54 10.24 -7.23 -30.27
C ASN A 54 9.48 -7.94 -31.44
N VAL A 55 8.27 -8.39 -31.10
CA VAL A 55 7.43 -9.17 -32.05
C VAL A 55 7.03 -8.40 -33.29
N ARG A 56 6.98 -7.06 -33.25
CA ARG A 56 6.66 -6.22 -34.42
C ARG A 56 7.72 -6.27 -35.51
N LEU A 57 8.97 -6.59 -35.16
CA LEU A 57 10.03 -6.78 -36.18
C LEU A 57 9.77 -8.00 -37.06
N THR A 58 9.03 -8.99 -36.54
CA THR A 58 8.67 -10.21 -37.27
C THR A 58 7.32 -10.09 -37.96
N ASP A 59 6.31 -9.57 -37.28
CA ASP A 59 4.96 -9.34 -37.81
C ASP A 59 4.40 -8.01 -37.24
N ALA A 60 4.22 -7.02 -38.11
CA ALA A 60 3.70 -5.70 -37.79
C ALA A 60 2.29 -5.72 -37.15
N ARG A 61 1.57 -6.83 -37.22
CA ARG A 61 0.24 -7.03 -36.61
C ARG A 61 0.31 -7.56 -35.18
N GLN A 62 1.50 -7.92 -34.71
CA GLN A 62 1.70 -8.40 -33.34
C GLN A 62 2.06 -7.22 -32.42
N TYR A 63 1.34 -7.08 -31.35
CA TYR A 63 1.51 -6.02 -30.35
C TYR A 63 1.95 -6.59 -29.00
N VAL A 64 1.82 -7.92 -28.79
CA VAL A 64 2.05 -8.59 -27.50
C VAL A 64 3.34 -9.40 -27.56
N SER A 65 4.33 -9.00 -26.75
CA SER A 65 5.54 -9.77 -26.47
C SER A 65 5.36 -10.53 -25.16
N ASP A 66 5.16 -11.83 -25.25
CA ASP A 66 4.91 -12.75 -24.15
C ASP A 66 5.76 -14.02 -24.34
N PRO A 67 7.07 -13.95 -24.03
CA PRO A 67 8.02 -15.04 -24.33
C PRO A 67 7.85 -16.30 -23.48
N THR A 68 6.99 -16.26 -22.47
CA THR A 68 6.75 -17.38 -21.55
C THR A 68 5.30 -17.84 -21.50
N ASP A 69 4.48 -17.37 -22.47
CA ASP A 69 3.07 -17.73 -22.60
C ASP A 69 2.26 -17.52 -21.32
N ILE A 70 2.44 -16.37 -20.66
CA ILE A 70 1.65 -15.95 -19.51
C ILE A 70 0.18 -15.77 -19.90
N LEU A 71 -0.05 -15.21 -21.10
CA LEU A 71 -1.38 -15.04 -21.67
C LEU A 71 -1.76 -16.25 -22.54
N SER A 72 -3.03 -16.60 -22.51
CA SER A 72 -3.58 -17.55 -23.45
C SER A 72 -3.52 -17.01 -24.90
N PRO A 73 -3.46 -17.90 -25.91
CA PRO A 73 -3.51 -17.45 -27.31
C PRO A 73 -4.73 -16.59 -27.63
N ILE A 74 -5.90 -16.92 -27.07
CA ILE A 74 -7.16 -16.17 -27.26
C ILE A 74 -7.05 -14.75 -26.70
N ALA A 75 -6.41 -14.58 -25.54
CA ALA A 75 -6.20 -13.26 -24.94
C ALA A 75 -5.23 -12.43 -25.78
N ARG A 76 -4.12 -13.02 -26.24
CA ARG A 76 -3.15 -12.37 -27.16
C ARG A 76 -3.81 -11.91 -28.47
N ASP A 77 -4.62 -12.78 -29.08
CA ASP A 77 -5.33 -12.44 -30.34
C ASP A 77 -6.34 -11.30 -30.09
N SER A 78 -7.05 -11.34 -28.98
CA SER A 78 -7.97 -10.27 -28.59
C SER A 78 -7.26 -8.94 -28.41
N ILE A 79 -6.11 -8.91 -27.73
CA ILE A 79 -5.28 -7.71 -27.53
C ILE A 79 -4.76 -7.21 -28.86
N ASN A 80 -4.20 -8.08 -29.71
CA ASN A 80 -3.71 -7.74 -31.04
C ASN A 80 -4.81 -7.12 -31.91
N ALA A 81 -6.03 -7.68 -31.85
CA ALA A 81 -7.17 -7.15 -32.59
C ALA A 81 -7.61 -5.75 -32.07
N ILE A 82 -7.60 -5.52 -30.77
CA ILE A 82 -7.94 -4.22 -30.18
C ILE A 82 -6.90 -3.18 -30.60
N LEU A 83 -5.63 -3.48 -30.39
CA LEU A 83 -4.54 -2.54 -30.68
C LEU A 83 -4.36 -2.29 -32.19
N GLY A 84 -4.60 -3.30 -33.02
CA GLY A 84 -4.60 -3.12 -34.47
C GLY A 84 -5.71 -2.19 -34.98
N ARG A 85 -6.89 -2.19 -34.30
CA ARG A 85 -7.95 -1.20 -34.62
C ARG A 85 -7.56 0.20 -34.13
N LEU A 86 -7.05 0.32 -32.91
CA LEU A 86 -6.58 1.59 -32.37
C LEU A 86 -5.52 2.23 -33.24
N GLU A 87 -4.50 1.49 -33.67
CA GLU A 87 -3.44 2.03 -34.54
C GLU A 87 -3.98 2.47 -35.89
N LYS A 88 -4.93 1.72 -36.47
CA LYS A 88 -5.56 2.10 -37.76
C LYS A 88 -6.39 3.36 -37.67
N SER A 89 -7.11 3.59 -36.55
CA SER A 89 -7.99 4.74 -36.40
C SER A 89 -7.25 6.00 -35.93
N THR A 90 -6.27 5.86 -35.04
CA THR A 90 -5.60 7.00 -34.38
C THR A 90 -4.14 7.18 -34.80
N GLY A 91 -3.54 6.13 -35.35
CA GLY A 91 -2.12 6.07 -35.61
C GLY A 91 -1.24 5.92 -34.37
N ILE A 92 -1.82 5.70 -33.17
CA ILE A 92 -1.10 5.47 -31.92
C ILE A 92 -0.45 4.09 -31.98
N GLU A 93 0.84 4.03 -31.67
CA GLU A 93 1.60 2.80 -31.57
C GLU A 93 1.64 2.27 -30.16
N THR A 94 1.22 1.02 -29.96
CA THR A 94 1.16 0.40 -28.64
C THR A 94 1.98 -0.88 -28.61
N ALA A 95 2.65 -1.15 -27.50
CA ALA A 95 3.28 -2.44 -27.20
C ALA A 95 2.81 -2.95 -25.83
N VAL A 96 2.55 -4.26 -25.77
CA VAL A 96 2.25 -4.97 -24.51
C VAL A 96 3.36 -5.99 -24.29
N VAL A 97 3.95 -5.96 -23.08
CA VAL A 97 5.05 -6.84 -22.72
C VAL A 97 4.72 -7.56 -21.42
N MET A 98 4.76 -8.88 -21.46
CA MET A 98 4.48 -9.75 -20.32
C MET A 98 5.75 -10.51 -19.94
N LEU A 99 6.27 -10.28 -18.75
CA LEU A 99 7.52 -10.91 -18.29
C LEU A 99 7.34 -11.63 -16.95
N PRO A 100 7.95 -12.81 -16.78
CA PRO A 100 7.94 -13.50 -15.50
C PRO A 100 8.80 -12.78 -14.46
N SER A 101 9.94 -12.22 -14.87
CA SER A 101 10.90 -11.52 -13.99
C SER A 101 11.78 -10.56 -14.78
N ILE A 102 12.09 -9.43 -14.16
CA ILE A 102 13.15 -8.50 -14.60
C ILE A 102 14.29 -8.42 -13.56
N GLY A 103 14.37 -9.38 -12.64
CA GLY A 103 15.34 -9.40 -11.55
C GLY A 103 15.13 -8.22 -10.59
N GLU A 104 16.24 -7.63 -10.16
CA GLU A 104 16.25 -6.50 -9.23
C GLU A 104 16.01 -5.13 -9.92
N ALA A 105 15.78 -5.12 -11.24
CA ALA A 105 15.57 -3.88 -11.97
C ALA A 105 14.27 -3.18 -11.53
N ASP A 106 14.31 -1.85 -11.43
CA ASP A 106 13.10 -1.08 -11.21
C ASP A 106 12.23 -1.09 -12.47
N ILE A 107 10.93 -1.33 -12.30
CA ILE A 107 9.98 -1.44 -13.42
C ILE A 107 9.84 -0.13 -14.21
N PHE A 108 10.04 1.03 -13.55
CA PHE A 108 10.01 2.32 -14.23
C PHE A 108 11.19 2.46 -15.18
N ASP A 109 12.41 2.20 -14.68
CA ASP A 109 13.64 2.34 -15.45
C ASP A 109 13.65 1.32 -16.61
N PHE A 110 13.26 0.08 -16.32
CA PHE A 110 13.15 -0.97 -17.35
C PHE A 110 12.15 -0.60 -18.45
N ALA A 111 10.94 -0.15 -18.08
CA ALA A 111 9.93 0.24 -19.07
C ALA A 111 10.38 1.45 -19.89
N HIS A 112 11.01 2.43 -19.27
CA HIS A 112 11.52 3.63 -19.94
C HIS A 112 12.63 3.30 -20.93
N GLU A 113 13.59 2.43 -20.53
CA GLU A 113 14.66 1.96 -21.41
C GLU A 113 14.11 1.13 -22.56
N LEU A 114 13.17 0.22 -22.28
CA LEU A 114 12.51 -0.61 -23.31
C LEU A 114 11.74 0.23 -24.32
N PHE A 115 10.96 1.22 -23.84
CA PHE A 115 10.23 2.16 -24.69
C PHE A 115 11.15 2.88 -25.68
N ARG A 116 12.28 3.38 -25.17
CA ARG A 116 13.29 4.08 -25.98
C ARG A 116 14.02 3.14 -26.96
N THR A 117 14.40 1.95 -26.47
CA THR A 117 15.12 0.96 -27.29
C THR A 117 14.27 0.49 -28.48
N TRP A 118 12.98 0.28 -28.26
CA TRP A 118 12.06 -0.09 -29.31
C TRP A 118 11.60 1.10 -30.13
N GLY A 119 11.73 2.32 -29.62
CA GLY A 119 11.29 3.55 -30.28
C GLY A 119 9.77 3.61 -30.47
N ILE A 120 9.01 3.20 -29.41
CA ILE A 120 7.55 3.09 -29.47
C ILE A 120 6.92 4.46 -29.72
N GLY A 121 6.05 4.56 -30.71
CA GLY A 121 5.44 5.80 -31.18
C GLY A 121 6.16 6.41 -32.40
N LYS A 122 5.45 7.31 -33.09
CA LYS A 122 5.98 7.97 -34.30
C LYS A 122 6.83 9.17 -33.91
N LYS A 123 8.02 9.31 -34.47
CA LYS A 123 8.99 10.38 -34.20
C LYS A 123 8.43 11.80 -34.30
N LYS A 124 7.40 12.03 -35.10
CA LYS A 124 6.79 13.37 -35.26
C LYS A 124 5.69 13.66 -34.24
N SER A 125 5.07 12.66 -33.69
CA SER A 125 3.88 12.77 -32.83
C SER A 125 4.09 12.21 -31.43
N ASP A 126 5.19 11.48 -31.19
CA ASP A 126 5.51 10.84 -29.90
C ASP A 126 4.31 10.09 -29.27
N ASN A 127 3.49 9.45 -30.14
CA ASN A 127 2.20 8.87 -29.80
C ASN A 127 2.31 7.37 -29.47
N GLY A 128 3.23 7.03 -28.59
CA GLY A 128 3.49 5.66 -28.15
C GLY A 128 2.89 5.33 -26.81
N LEU A 129 2.46 4.07 -26.60
CA LEU A 129 2.09 3.50 -25.31
C LEU A 129 2.78 2.16 -25.10
N LEU A 130 3.48 1.98 -23.99
CA LEU A 130 3.99 0.69 -23.52
C LEU A 130 3.22 0.26 -22.28
N ILE A 131 2.71 -0.97 -22.29
CA ILE A 131 2.12 -1.66 -21.14
C ILE A 131 3.05 -2.79 -20.76
N LEU A 132 3.75 -2.66 -19.63
CA LEU A 132 4.66 -3.66 -19.09
C LEU A 132 4.05 -4.33 -17.86
N PHE A 133 3.96 -5.65 -17.89
CA PHE A 133 3.56 -6.50 -16.78
C PHE A 133 4.74 -7.34 -16.33
N VAL A 134 5.00 -7.34 -15.00
CA VAL A 134 6.09 -8.11 -14.38
C VAL A 134 5.51 -8.97 -13.26
N MET A 135 5.54 -10.28 -13.46
CA MET A 135 4.82 -11.23 -12.60
C MET A 135 5.43 -11.34 -11.20
N ASP A 136 6.74 -11.49 -11.09
CA ASP A 136 7.45 -11.66 -9.81
C ASP A 136 7.33 -10.43 -8.90
N GLN A 137 7.41 -9.23 -9.50
CA GLN A 137 7.22 -7.97 -8.79
C GLN A 137 5.76 -7.63 -8.52
N ARG A 138 4.81 -8.37 -9.12
CA ARG A 138 3.37 -8.10 -9.08
C ARG A 138 3.06 -6.67 -9.45
N LYS A 139 3.60 -6.21 -10.55
CA LYS A 139 3.44 -4.82 -11.01
C LYS A 139 3.02 -4.76 -12.47
N VAL A 140 2.21 -3.77 -12.77
CA VAL A 140 1.92 -3.33 -14.13
C VAL A 140 2.26 -1.85 -14.26
N ARG A 141 2.91 -1.50 -15.39
CA ARG A 141 3.27 -0.12 -15.71
C ARG A 141 2.80 0.26 -17.10
N PHE A 142 2.19 1.44 -17.18
CA PHE A 142 1.97 2.15 -18.44
C PHE A 142 3.06 3.20 -18.58
N THR A 143 3.63 3.30 -19.77
CA THR A 143 4.59 4.36 -20.12
C THR A 143 4.09 5.03 -21.40
N THR A 144 3.86 6.33 -21.33
CA THR A 144 3.28 7.14 -22.40
C THR A 144 4.33 7.99 -23.11
N GLY A 145 4.21 8.11 -24.41
CA GLY A 145 4.94 9.11 -25.18
C GLY A 145 4.31 10.50 -25.01
N TYR A 146 5.10 11.55 -25.22
CA TYR A 146 4.65 12.94 -25.03
C TYR A 146 3.37 13.30 -25.77
N GLY A 147 3.16 12.74 -26.96
CA GLY A 147 2.01 13.06 -27.80
C GLY A 147 0.67 12.56 -27.29
N ILE A 148 0.65 11.63 -26.34
CA ILE A 148 -0.59 11.07 -25.77
C ILE A 148 -0.74 11.36 -24.27
N GLU A 149 0.22 12.03 -23.61
CA GLU A 149 0.13 12.36 -22.18
C GLU A 149 -1.08 13.22 -21.85
N GLY A 150 -1.54 14.07 -22.76
CA GLY A 150 -2.75 14.89 -22.58
C GLY A 150 -4.04 14.05 -22.55
N THR A 151 -4.09 12.91 -23.26
CA THR A 151 -5.24 11.99 -23.31
C THR A 151 -5.09 10.87 -22.30
N MET A 152 -3.93 10.20 -22.30
CA MET A 152 -3.57 9.14 -21.35
C MET A 152 -2.69 9.72 -20.25
N THR A 153 -3.30 10.49 -19.35
CA THR A 153 -2.60 11.08 -18.20
C THR A 153 -2.17 10.00 -17.21
N ASP A 154 -1.24 10.33 -16.31
CA ASP A 154 -0.83 9.43 -15.22
C ASP A 154 -2.02 9.00 -14.34
N ALA A 155 -2.95 9.93 -14.06
CA ALA A 155 -4.16 9.64 -13.31
C ALA A 155 -5.09 8.67 -14.04
N MET A 156 -5.27 8.86 -15.36
CA MET A 156 -6.06 7.95 -16.19
C MET A 156 -5.41 6.57 -16.31
N SER A 157 -4.11 6.51 -16.54
CA SER A 157 -3.33 5.27 -16.51
C SER A 157 -3.50 4.52 -15.19
N LYS A 158 -3.39 5.22 -14.06
CA LYS A 158 -3.60 4.66 -12.73
C LYS A 158 -5.03 4.16 -12.53
N ARG A 159 -6.03 4.93 -12.98
CA ARG A 159 -7.45 4.55 -12.88
C ARG A 159 -7.74 3.25 -13.64
N ILE A 160 -7.28 3.15 -14.90
CA ILE A 160 -7.44 1.92 -15.70
C ILE A 160 -6.81 0.73 -14.98
N GLN A 161 -5.57 0.86 -14.51
CA GLN A 161 -4.91 -0.21 -13.79
C GLN A 161 -5.71 -0.65 -12.55
N MET A 162 -6.16 0.30 -11.72
CA MET A 162 -6.84 -0.01 -10.47
C MET A 162 -8.26 -0.58 -10.66
N GLN A 163 -8.99 -0.10 -11.68
CA GLN A 163 -10.37 -0.51 -11.90
C GLN A 163 -10.52 -1.73 -12.81
N GLN A 164 -9.68 -1.83 -13.87
CA GLN A 164 -9.84 -2.84 -14.89
C GLN A 164 -8.82 -3.98 -14.83
N MET A 165 -7.64 -3.79 -14.22
CA MET A 165 -6.57 -4.80 -14.24
C MET A 165 -6.35 -5.44 -12.86
N ILE A 166 -6.13 -4.64 -11.83
CA ILE A 166 -5.77 -5.12 -10.49
C ILE A 166 -6.80 -6.06 -9.87
N PRO A 167 -8.14 -5.87 -10.00
CA PRO A 167 -9.11 -6.82 -9.46
C PRO A 167 -8.96 -8.24 -10.03
N HIS A 168 -8.70 -8.36 -11.34
CA HIS A 168 -8.42 -9.62 -12.01
C HIS A 168 -7.07 -10.22 -11.55
N PHE A 169 -6.01 -9.40 -11.50
CA PHE A 169 -4.67 -9.86 -11.09
C PHE A 169 -4.64 -10.40 -9.66
N LYS A 170 -5.41 -9.82 -8.74
CA LYS A 170 -5.59 -10.35 -7.39
C LYS A 170 -6.20 -11.75 -7.34
N GLN A 171 -6.97 -12.10 -8.37
CA GLN A 171 -7.60 -13.41 -8.54
C GLN A 171 -6.75 -14.38 -9.39
N GLY A 172 -5.59 -13.93 -9.89
CA GLY A 172 -4.74 -14.70 -10.81
C GLY A 172 -5.24 -14.74 -12.25
N ASP A 173 -6.26 -13.95 -12.59
CA ASP A 173 -6.78 -13.84 -13.95
C ASP A 173 -5.98 -12.79 -14.76
N TRP A 174 -4.81 -13.24 -15.26
CA TRP A 174 -3.94 -12.41 -16.11
C TRP A 174 -4.59 -12.07 -17.44
N ASN A 175 -5.36 -13.02 -18.00
CA ASN A 175 -6.02 -12.87 -19.31
C ASN A 175 -7.09 -11.80 -19.27
N GLY A 176 -8.04 -11.90 -18.33
CA GLY A 176 -9.11 -10.93 -18.16
C GLY A 176 -8.57 -9.54 -17.88
N GLY A 177 -7.66 -9.42 -16.91
CA GLY A 177 -7.09 -8.14 -16.51
C GLY A 177 -6.33 -7.43 -17.64
N MET A 178 -5.55 -8.16 -18.45
CA MET A 178 -4.84 -7.56 -19.58
C MET A 178 -5.78 -7.17 -20.71
N VAL A 179 -6.75 -8.01 -21.08
CA VAL A 179 -7.72 -7.72 -22.13
C VAL A 179 -8.58 -6.50 -21.78
N ASP A 180 -9.09 -6.45 -20.54
CA ASP A 180 -9.95 -5.35 -20.09
C ASP A 180 -9.18 -4.04 -19.90
N GLY A 181 -7.95 -4.11 -19.36
CA GLY A 181 -7.06 -2.97 -19.27
C GLY A 181 -6.69 -2.38 -20.61
N VAL A 182 -6.31 -3.22 -21.58
CA VAL A 182 -5.99 -2.80 -22.94
C VAL A 182 -7.21 -2.22 -23.65
N ARG A 183 -8.41 -2.82 -23.45
CA ARG A 183 -9.66 -2.31 -24.00
C ARG A 183 -10.01 -0.93 -23.46
N ALA A 184 -9.86 -0.74 -22.16
CA ALA A 184 -10.08 0.56 -21.52
C ALA A 184 -9.07 1.61 -22.01
N ALA A 185 -7.79 1.24 -22.11
CA ALA A 185 -6.75 2.12 -22.65
C ALA A 185 -7.07 2.54 -24.10
N ALA A 186 -7.50 1.59 -24.93
CA ALA A 186 -7.88 1.87 -26.31
C ALA A 186 -9.06 2.84 -26.41
N LYS A 187 -10.09 2.67 -25.57
CA LYS A 187 -11.25 3.59 -25.52
C LYS A 187 -10.88 5.01 -25.09
N VAL A 188 -9.92 5.17 -24.20
CA VAL A 188 -9.41 6.50 -23.83
C VAL A 188 -8.69 7.13 -25.00
N LEU A 189 -7.83 6.35 -25.67
CA LEU A 189 -6.97 6.86 -26.74
C LEU A 189 -7.70 7.13 -28.06
N ASP A 190 -8.80 6.43 -28.34
CA ASP A 190 -9.64 6.69 -29.52
C ASP A 190 -10.78 7.69 -29.24
N GLY A 191 -10.88 8.17 -27.99
CA GLY A 191 -11.91 9.13 -27.58
C GLY A 191 -13.32 8.55 -27.45
N SER A 192 -13.48 7.22 -27.51
CA SER A 192 -14.77 6.53 -27.36
C SER A 192 -15.13 6.23 -25.91
N MET A 193 -14.28 6.60 -24.94
CA MET A 193 -14.61 6.53 -23.53
C MET A 193 -15.63 7.62 -23.25
N GLU A 194 -16.90 7.25 -23.09
CA GLU A 194 -17.87 8.13 -22.47
C GLU A 194 -17.31 8.53 -21.10
N PRO A 195 -17.35 9.83 -20.71
CA PRO A 195 -17.03 10.20 -19.35
C PRO A 195 -18.01 9.42 -18.49
N GLU A 196 -17.50 8.39 -17.82
CA GLU A 196 -18.24 7.72 -16.75
C GLU A 196 -18.52 8.83 -15.75
N ASN A 197 -19.76 9.30 -15.74
CA ASN A 197 -20.23 10.20 -14.70
C ASN A 197 -19.89 9.48 -13.41
N THR A 198 -18.91 10.00 -12.70
CA THR A 198 -18.59 9.58 -11.35
C THR A 198 -19.70 10.09 -10.44
N ASP A 199 -20.89 9.49 -10.59
CA ASP A 199 -22.00 9.64 -9.65
C ASP A 199 -21.71 8.90 -8.33
N ASP A 200 -20.48 8.34 -8.19
CA ASP A 200 -19.94 7.80 -6.94
C ASP A 200 -19.50 8.90 -5.94
N GLU A 201 -19.78 10.19 -6.22
CA GLU A 201 -19.53 11.29 -5.26
C GLU A 201 -20.57 11.36 -4.12
N ASP A 202 -21.71 10.64 -4.22
CA ASP A 202 -22.72 10.71 -3.16
C ASP A 202 -22.34 9.97 -1.88
N ASP A 203 -21.55 8.91 -1.97
CA ASP A 203 -21.08 8.20 -0.76
C ASP A 203 -20.02 9.01 0.02
N GLY A 204 -19.23 9.83 -0.64
CA GLY A 204 -18.24 10.71 -0.01
C GLY A 204 -18.91 11.82 0.81
N LEU A 205 -19.96 12.46 0.28
CA LEU A 205 -20.66 13.53 0.96
C LEU A 205 -21.46 13.01 2.15
N LEU A 206 -22.12 11.85 2.01
CA LEU A 206 -22.82 11.19 3.11
C LEU A 206 -21.84 10.77 4.21
N GLY A 207 -20.67 10.24 3.86
CA GLY A 207 -19.61 9.90 4.81
C GLY A 207 -19.08 11.13 5.56
N VAL A 208 -18.87 12.25 4.88
CA VAL A 208 -18.46 13.51 5.51
C VAL A 208 -19.53 14.06 6.44
N ILE A 209 -20.82 14.04 6.04
CA ILE A 209 -21.94 14.47 6.88
C ILE A 209 -22.06 13.60 8.13
N VAL A 210 -21.94 12.28 8.02
CA VAL A 210 -21.97 11.36 9.15
C VAL A 210 -20.76 11.60 10.07
N ALA A 211 -19.55 11.80 9.53
CA ALA A 211 -18.35 12.09 10.32
C ALA A 211 -18.48 13.43 11.06
N LEU A 212 -18.96 14.48 10.40
CA LEU A 212 -19.21 15.77 11.05
C LEU A 212 -20.32 15.66 12.12
N GLY A 213 -21.39 14.93 11.84
CA GLY A 213 -22.48 14.69 12.78
C GLY A 213 -22.01 13.97 14.06
N THR A 214 -21.16 12.93 13.90
CA THR A 214 -20.58 12.20 15.04
C THR A 214 -19.61 13.08 15.86
N MET A 215 -18.78 13.88 15.19
CA MET A 215 -17.90 14.85 15.88
C MET A 215 -18.69 15.87 16.69
N ILE A 216 -19.77 16.44 16.13
CA ILE A 216 -20.64 17.37 16.82
C ILE A 216 -21.33 16.68 18.02
N ALA A 217 -21.84 15.46 17.85
CA ALA A 217 -22.47 14.71 18.92
C ALA A 217 -21.48 14.42 20.07
N ILE A 218 -20.24 14.03 19.75
CA ILE A 218 -19.18 13.78 20.75
C ILE A 218 -18.83 15.08 21.48
N THR A 219 -18.68 16.21 20.77
CA THR A 219 -18.37 17.50 21.40
C THR A 219 -19.50 17.97 22.32
N LEU A 220 -20.76 17.84 21.92
CA LEU A 220 -21.92 18.16 22.75
C LEU A 220 -22.01 17.25 23.97
N LEU A 221 -21.74 15.96 23.82
CA LEU A 221 -21.66 15.00 24.93
C LEU A 221 -20.54 15.38 25.92
N CYS A 222 -19.35 15.74 25.42
CA CYS A 222 -18.24 16.19 26.28
C CYS A 222 -18.61 17.46 27.05
N ILE A 223 -19.23 18.46 26.39
CA ILE A 223 -19.70 19.70 27.06
C ILE A 223 -20.76 19.37 28.10
N TYR A 224 -21.70 18.47 27.81
CA TYR A 224 -22.72 18.02 28.75
C TYR A 224 -22.07 17.34 29.98
N LEU A 225 -21.14 16.41 29.78
CA LEU A 225 -20.46 15.70 30.86
C LEU A 225 -19.61 16.65 31.72
N MET A 226 -18.88 17.60 31.10
CA MET A 226 -18.12 18.63 31.84
C MET A 226 -19.06 19.52 32.66
N GLY A 227 -20.23 19.86 32.16
CA GLY A 227 -21.23 20.63 32.86
C GLY A 227 -21.83 19.90 34.10
N VAL A 228 -21.90 18.56 34.02
CA VAL A 228 -22.38 17.74 35.14
C VAL A 228 -21.34 17.70 36.28
N GLN A 229 -20.02 17.67 35.95
CA GLN A 229 -18.95 17.62 36.97
C GLN A 229 -18.76 18.89 37.77
N GLN A 230 -19.30 20.02 37.35
CA GLN A 230 -19.19 21.32 38.06
C GLN A 230 -20.37 21.65 38.97
N ARG A 231 -21.26 20.69 39.25
CA ARG A 231 -22.38 20.90 40.14
C ARG A 231 -21.94 20.74 41.63
N CYS A 232 -22.45 21.63 42.51
CA CYS A 232 -22.26 21.44 43.91
C CYS A 232 -22.98 20.16 44.39
N PRO A 233 -22.34 19.24 45.12
CA PRO A 233 -22.96 18.00 45.59
C PRO A 233 -24.11 18.23 46.58
N LYS A 234 -24.15 19.39 47.29
CA LYS A 234 -25.18 19.69 48.26
C LYS A 234 -26.39 20.42 47.70
N CYS A 235 -26.19 21.44 46.83
CA CYS A 235 -27.31 22.25 46.32
C CYS A 235 -27.56 22.06 44.81
N HIS A 236 -26.82 21.20 44.16
CA HIS A 236 -26.92 20.82 42.75
C HIS A 236 -26.87 21.98 41.73
N LYS A 237 -26.56 23.21 42.14
CA LYS A 237 -26.41 24.35 41.22
C LYS A 237 -25.15 24.26 40.41
N LYS A 238 -25.27 24.47 39.10
CA LYS A 238 -24.17 24.51 38.13
C LYS A 238 -23.34 25.78 38.28
N GLY A 239 -22.00 25.68 38.16
CA GLY A 239 -21.10 26.84 38.21
C GLY A 239 -20.97 27.55 39.52
N ALA A 240 -21.54 26.97 40.61
CA ALA A 240 -21.51 27.57 41.93
C ALA A 240 -20.22 27.31 42.75
N LEU A 241 -19.34 26.42 42.27
CA LEU A 241 -18.08 26.08 42.94
C LEU A 241 -16.98 27.07 42.54
N GLN A 242 -16.45 27.79 43.53
CA GLN A 242 -15.30 28.70 43.35
C GLN A 242 -14.07 28.07 43.97
N LYS A 243 -12.95 28.04 43.23
CA LYS A 243 -11.64 27.60 43.72
C LYS A 243 -11.15 28.63 44.76
N VAL A 244 -10.82 28.16 45.93
CA VAL A 244 -10.33 29.01 47.04
C VAL A 244 -8.83 28.80 47.27
N ASN A 245 -8.39 27.56 47.29
CA ASN A 245 -6.99 27.25 47.55
C ASN A 245 -6.54 26.01 46.79
N SER A 246 -5.25 25.91 46.44
CA SER A 246 -4.64 24.70 45.93
C SER A 246 -3.27 24.49 46.57
N GLN A 247 -3.05 23.33 47.16
CA GLN A 247 -1.82 22.96 47.82
C GLN A 247 -1.28 21.65 47.19
N ILE A 248 0.04 21.58 47.06
CA ILE A 248 0.72 20.35 46.62
C ILE A 248 1.16 19.62 47.89
N LEU A 249 0.60 18.45 48.11
CA LEU A 249 0.93 17.57 49.24
C LEU A 249 1.80 16.41 48.73
N ARG A 250 2.88 16.11 49.49
CA ARG A 250 3.71 14.93 49.23
C ARG A 250 3.25 13.84 50.22
N LEU A 251 2.65 12.77 49.69
CA LEU A 251 2.36 11.59 50.50
C LEU A 251 3.59 10.68 50.51
N SER A 252 4.16 10.50 51.69
CA SER A 252 5.21 9.52 51.88
C SER A 252 4.57 8.12 51.99
N THR A 253 4.81 7.27 51.03
CA THR A 253 4.30 5.88 51.03
C THR A 253 5.48 4.96 51.31
N GLY A 254 5.56 4.43 52.55
CA GLY A 254 6.37 3.28 52.90
C GLY A 254 7.73 3.52 53.53
N LYS A 255 8.17 2.52 54.32
CA LYS A 255 9.36 2.44 55.15
C LYS A 255 10.73 2.63 54.47
N ASN A 256 10.82 2.81 53.15
CA ASN A 256 12.08 2.84 52.42
C ASN A 256 12.30 4.12 51.56
N GLY A 257 11.67 5.24 51.85
CA GLY A 257 12.11 6.59 51.48
C GLY A 257 12.26 6.92 49.96
N ARG A 258 11.92 6.04 49.06
CA ARG A 258 12.00 6.26 47.60
C ARG A 258 10.62 6.12 46.96
N GLY A 259 9.98 7.25 46.59
CA GLY A 259 8.73 7.29 45.85
C GLY A 259 7.59 8.00 46.58
N GLY A 260 7.71 9.28 46.88
CA GLY A 260 6.60 10.09 47.39
C GLY A 260 5.65 10.49 46.26
N ARG A 261 4.39 10.02 46.30
CA ARG A 261 3.33 10.46 45.42
C ARG A 261 2.99 11.91 45.68
N ARG A 262 2.99 12.78 44.66
CA ARG A 262 2.58 14.16 44.75
C ARG A 262 1.14 14.30 44.31
N ILE A 263 0.31 14.87 45.19
CA ILE A 263 -1.09 15.17 44.89
C ILE A 263 -1.32 16.68 44.97
N ARG A 264 -2.11 17.22 44.07
CA ARG A 264 -2.61 18.59 44.13
C ARG A 264 -3.98 18.53 44.74
N ARG A 265 -4.10 19.04 45.99
CA ARG A 265 -5.39 19.19 46.65
C ARG A 265 -5.95 20.57 46.33
N THR A 266 -7.08 20.63 45.63
CA THR A 266 -7.78 21.88 45.34
C THR A 266 -9.08 21.95 46.14
N THR A 267 -9.24 23.02 46.90
CA THR A 267 -10.44 23.27 47.69
C THR A 267 -11.36 24.24 46.97
N TYR A 268 -12.61 23.85 46.82
CA TYR A 268 -13.69 24.65 46.23
C TYR A 268 -14.74 24.98 47.30
N ILE A 269 -15.27 26.20 47.28
CA ILE A 269 -16.42 26.62 48.12
C ILE A 269 -17.59 26.95 47.17
N CYS A 270 -18.77 26.46 47.54
CA CYS A 270 -19.98 26.79 46.82
C CYS A 270 -20.46 28.20 47.20
N LYS A 271 -20.56 29.12 46.22
CA LYS A 271 -21.04 30.50 46.44
C LYS A 271 -22.49 30.57 46.94
N HIS A 272 -23.29 29.51 46.74
CA HIS A 272 -24.71 29.53 47.05
C HIS A 272 -25.01 28.92 48.46
N CYS A 273 -24.33 27.82 48.82
CA CYS A 273 -24.64 27.12 50.07
C CYS A 273 -23.45 27.00 51.03
N GLY A 274 -22.29 27.60 50.73
CA GLY A 274 -21.09 27.56 51.56
C GLY A 274 -20.42 26.19 51.66
N HIS A 275 -20.93 25.14 51.00
CA HIS A 275 -20.38 23.79 51.13
C HIS A 275 -18.97 23.72 50.50
N MET A 276 -18.02 23.15 51.26
CA MET A 276 -16.63 22.96 50.83
C MET A 276 -16.46 21.57 50.18
N VAL A 277 -15.80 21.52 49.06
CA VAL A 277 -15.46 20.29 48.35
C VAL A 277 -13.96 20.29 48.03
N THR A 278 -13.25 19.23 48.40
CA THR A 278 -11.83 19.03 48.10
C THR A 278 -11.70 18.02 46.98
N LYS A 279 -10.91 18.35 45.94
CA LYS A 279 -10.51 17.42 44.87
C LYS A 279 -9.01 17.21 44.95
N ASP A 280 -8.60 15.94 44.89
CA ASP A 280 -7.22 15.52 44.89
C ASP A 280 -6.88 15.05 43.44
N GLU A 281 -5.87 15.64 42.83
CA GLU A 281 -5.36 15.27 41.51
C GLU A 281 -3.92 14.78 41.67
N ASP A 282 -3.62 13.60 41.10
CA ASP A 282 -2.25 13.08 41.07
C ASP A 282 -1.39 13.90 40.10
N ILE A 283 -0.19 14.28 40.55
CA ILE A 283 0.81 14.92 39.73
C ILE A 283 1.89 13.87 39.46
N ASP A 284 1.77 13.12 38.37
CA ASP A 284 2.83 12.22 37.90
C ASP A 284 3.97 13.02 37.30
N ASP A 285 5.17 12.84 37.83
CA ASP A 285 6.42 13.47 37.39
C ASP A 285 7.03 12.77 36.12
N SER A 286 6.27 11.89 35.48
CA SER A 286 6.66 11.34 34.18
C SER A 286 6.41 12.40 33.09
N GLY A 287 7.46 13.15 32.79
CA GLY A 287 7.49 14.15 31.75
C GLY A 287 7.22 13.57 30.36
N ASN A 288 5.96 13.42 30.03
CA ASN A 288 5.45 13.29 28.67
C ASN A 288 4.21 14.17 28.51
N ALA A 289 4.41 15.47 28.66
CA ALA A 289 3.55 16.44 28.03
C ALA A 289 3.86 16.39 26.51
N MET A 290 3.38 15.37 25.81
CA MET A 290 3.16 15.44 24.37
C MET A 290 2.07 16.48 24.16
N THR A 291 2.49 17.72 24.03
CA THR A 291 1.65 18.80 23.51
C THR A 291 1.25 18.43 22.10
N ASN A 292 -0.06 18.27 21.86
CA ASN A 292 -0.70 18.04 20.57
C ASN A 292 -0.48 19.19 19.56
N ALA A 293 0.56 19.99 19.72
CA ALA A 293 0.96 21.07 18.81
C ALA A 293 1.97 20.64 17.75
N ALA A 294 2.54 19.43 17.82
CA ALA A 294 3.57 18.99 16.89
C ALA A 294 3.04 18.23 15.65
N ILE A 295 1.76 17.91 15.57
CA ILE A 295 1.20 17.12 14.43
C ILE A 295 0.74 18.02 13.26
N LEU A 296 0.57 19.32 13.47
CA LEU A 296 0.12 20.23 12.40
C LEU A 296 1.26 20.93 11.64
N GLY A 297 2.52 20.75 12.02
CA GLY A 297 3.67 21.50 11.48
C GLY A 297 4.48 20.81 10.38
N THR A 298 4.26 19.53 10.09
CA THR A 298 5.12 18.77 9.16
C THR A 298 4.55 18.53 7.76
N MET A 299 3.39 19.10 7.42
CA MET A 299 2.80 18.97 6.07
C MET A 299 2.95 20.19 5.15
N LEU A 300 3.65 21.24 5.57
CA LEU A 300 3.87 22.42 4.73
C LEU A 300 5.36 22.81 4.76
N GLY A 301 6.16 22.13 3.98
CA GLY A 301 7.53 22.63 3.75
C GLY A 301 8.53 21.59 3.30
N SER A 302 8.61 21.32 2.03
CA SER A 302 9.92 21.22 1.37
C SER A 302 9.75 21.40 -0.12
N GLY A 303 10.16 22.57 -0.52
CA GLY A 303 10.35 22.94 -1.90
C GLY A 303 11.65 22.35 -2.47
N ARG A 304 11.63 22.24 -3.75
CA ARG A 304 12.69 22.42 -4.74
C ARG A 304 14.07 21.84 -4.44
N ARG A 305 14.48 20.90 -5.26
CA ARG A 305 15.79 20.97 -5.91
C ARG A 305 15.71 20.30 -7.28
N GLY A 306 15.99 21.11 -8.30
CA GLY A 306 16.20 20.70 -9.67
C GLY A 306 17.56 20.01 -9.83
N GLY A 307 17.64 19.13 -10.81
CA GLY A 307 18.88 18.50 -11.29
C GLY A 307 18.66 18.16 -12.75
N SER A 308 19.14 19.04 -13.61
CA SER A 308 19.28 18.86 -15.04
C SER A 308 20.44 17.88 -15.30
N PHE A 309 20.19 16.83 -16.08
CA PHE A 309 21.25 16.16 -16.83
C PHE A 309 20.73 15.87 -18.24
N GLY A 310 21.31 16.63 -19.18
CA GLY A 310 21.22 16.34 -20.59
C GLY A 310 22.34 15.35 -20.97
N GLY A 311 22.13 14.64 -22.09
CA GLY A 311 23.17 13.81 -22.69
C GLY A 311 22.57 12.91 -23.76
N GLY A 312 22.67 13.34 -25.01
CA GLY A 312 22.21 12.69 -26.20
C GLY A 312 23.10 11.51 -26.62
N GLY A 313 22.54 10.67 -27.46
CA GLY A 313 23.23 9.58 -28.14
C GLY A 313 22.28 8.94 -29.14
N SER A 314 22.30 9.46 -30.36
CA SER A 314 21.57 8.90 -31.51
C SER A 314 22.37 7.74 -32.06
N PHE A 315 21.76 6.55 -32.19
CA PHE A 315 22.17 5.55 -33.13
C PHE A 315 20.94 5.04 -33.90
N GLY A 316 20.88 5.44 -35.15
CA GLY A 316 19.90 4.93 -36.09
C GLY A 316 20.31 3.58 -36.66
N GLY A 317 19.33 2.70 -36.80
CA GLY A 317 19.42 1.47 -37.56
C GLY A 317 18.02 1.08 -38.00
N ASN A 318 17.74 1.29 -39.26
CA ASN A 318 16.43 1.09 -39.89
C ASN A 318 16.37 -0.31 -40.49
N PHE A 319 15.50 -1.18 -39.96
CA PHE A 319 15.05 -2.38 -40.73
C PHE A 319 13.64 -2.79 -40.26
N GLY A 320 12.70 -2.84 -41.19
CA GLY A 320 11.44 -3.55 -41.29
C GLY A 320 10.51 -3.57 -40.06
N GLY A 321 9.34 -2.95 -40.15
CA GLY A 321 8.25 -3.13 -39.17
C GLY A 321 8.48 -2.56 -37.78
N SER A 322 9.47 -1.68 -37.59
CA SER A 322 9.77 -1.06 -36.29
C SER A 322 8.74 0.01 -35.92
N PHE A 323 8.62 0.26 -34.60
CA PHE A 323 7.97 1.46 -34.12
C PHE A 323 8.62 2.73 -34.70
N GLY A 324 7.86 3.80 -34.78
CA GLY A 324 8.22 5.00 -35.52
C GLY A 324 9.25 5.92 -34.87
N GLY A 325 9.88 5.53 -33.73
CA GLY A 325 10.95 6.27 -33.05
C GLY A 325 10.44 7.40 -32.15
N GLY A 326 9.30 7.24 -31.52
CA GLY A 326 8.75 8.17 -30.53
C GLY A 326 9.60 8.28 -29.26
N SER A 327 9.39 9.35 -28.51
CA SER A 327 10.07 9.65 -27.25
C SER A 327 9.09 9.76 -26.09
N THR A 328 9.59 9.50 -24.90
CA THR A 328 8.84 9.59 -23.62
C THR A 328 9.67 10.32 -22.58
N GLY A 329 9.02 11.11 -21.73
CA GLY A 329 9.60 11.69 -20.52
C GLY A 329 9.46 10.79 -19.28
N GLY A 330 8.93 9.56 -19.46
CA GLY A 330 8.64 8.65 -18.37
C GLY A 330 7.25 8.83 -17.78
N GLY A 331 6.35 9.54 -18.48
CA GLY A 331 4.93 9.64 -18.12
C GLY A 331 4.26 8.28 -18.00
N GLY A 332 3.09 8.23 -17.35
CA GLY A 332 2.33 7.02 -17.10
C GLY A 332 2.25 6.62 -15.62
N ALA A 333 1.78 5.43 -15.30
CA ALA A 333 1.57 5.00 -13.94
C ALA A 333 2.05 3.57 -13.71
N THR A 334 2.41 3.29 -12.44
CA THR A 334 2.71 1.93 -11.96
C THR A 334 1.72 1.54 -10.87
N SER A 335 1.16 0.32 -10.96
CA SER A 335 0.34 -0.27 -9.93
C SER A 335 0.84 -1.66 -9.58
N GLY A 336 0.66 -2.04 -8.30
CA GLY A 336 0.92 -3.38 -7.79
C GLY A 336 -0.34 -3.99 -7.17
N TRP A 337 -0.33 -5.33 -6.96
CA TRP A 337 -1.42 -6.09 -6.35
C TRP A 337 -0.94 -7.09 -5.33
#